data_19b3f9ff7a477366a551cb64f6bd20bf
#
_entry.id   19b3f9ff7a477366a551cb64f6bd20bf
#
_cell.length_a   1.000
_cell.length_b   1.000
_cell.length_c   1.000
_cell.angle_alpha   90.00
_cell.angle_beta   90.00
_cell.angle_gamma   90.00
#
_symmetry.space_group_name_H-M   'P 1'
#
loop_
_entity.id
_entity.type
_entity.pdbx_description
1 polymer ?
#
loop_
_entity_poly.entity_id
_entity_poly.type
_entity_poly.pdbx_seq_one_letter_code
_entity_poly.pdbx_strand_id
1 'polypeptide(L)'
;MIHHKEPKLKNGKIILFFCRKKCSYSEQGISLMLSLGYEVFIVYNEGKSDKLPDDIGWVQCDYIICFRSWFILPKHIIELPKYYSINLHPGPPNYPGSGCINFSLYNDEKEFGVTTHLMEVKVDSGKIINYETFPVLKNQS
;
A
#
# COMPACT_ATOMS: atom_id res chain seq x y z
N MET A 1 -13.41 0.64 10.53
CA MET A 1 -14.48 0.14 9.64
C MET A 1 -13.87 -0.38 8.34
N ILE A 2 -14.36 -1.51 7.89
CA ILE A 2 -13.94 -2.11 6.61
C ILE A 2 -15.01 -1.80 5.57
N HIS A 3 -14.62 -1.14 4.48
CA HIS A 3 -15.50 -0.85 3.35
C HIS A 3 -15.35 -1.95 2.30
N HIS A 4 -16.41 -2.25 1.57
CA HIS A 4 -16.42 -3.31 0.58
C HIS A 4 -16.91 -2.76 -0.76
N LYS A 5 -16.18 -3.03 -1.82
CA LYS A 5 -16.57 -2.69 -3.19
C LYS A 5 -16.41 -3.88 -4.11
N GLU A 6 -17.41 -4.08 -4.97
CA GLU A 6 -17.39 -5.15 -5.95
C GLU A 6 -17.12 -4.60 -7.35
N PRO A 7 -16.33 -5.33 -8.18
CA PRO A 7 -16.12 -4.95 -9.57
C PRO A 7 -17.35 -5.29 -10.41
N LYS A 8 -17.44 -4.68 -11.59
CA LYS A 8 -18.50 -5.03 -12.56
C LYS A 8 -18.32 -6.44 -13.10
N LEU A 9 -17.08 -6.83 -13.41
CA LEU A 9 -16.73 -8.18 -13.88
C LEU A 9 -15.68 -8.74 -12.94
N LYS A 10 -16.03 -9.78 -12.20
CA LYS A 10 -15.16 -10.39 -11.19
C LYS A 10 -14.08 -11.25 -11.84
N ASN A 11 -12.83 -11.12 -11.37
CA ASN A 11 -11.74 -12.03 -11.74
C ASN A 11 -11.58 -13.19 -10.73
N GLY A 12 -12.41 -13.21 -9.68
CA GLY A 12 -12.37 -14.24 -8.62
C GLY A 12 -11.36 -13.99 -7.52
N LYS A 13 -10.63 -12.89 -7.55
CA LYS A 13 -9.63 -12.55 -6.53
C LYS A 13 -10.10 -11.38 -5.66
N ILE A 14 -9.68 -11.42 -4.40
CA ILE A 14 -10.05 -10.45 -3.37
C ILE A 14 -8.78 -9.76 -2.85
N ILE A 15 -8.84 -8.44 -2.77
CA ILE A 15 -7.76 -7.62 -2.20
C ILE A 15 -8.27 -6.95 -0.91
N LEU A 16 -7.50 -7.06 0.16
CA LEU A 16 -7.64 -6.24 1.35
C LEU A 16 -6.67 -5.07 1.21
N PHE A 17 -7.21 -3.87 1.05
CA PHE A 17 -6.46 -2.67 0.70
C PHE A 17 -6.40 -1.70 1.86
N PHE A 18 -5.19 -1.41 2.33
CA PHE A 18 -4.93 -0.40 3.35
C PHE A 18 -4.44 0.86 2.66
N CYS A 19 -5.13 1.96 2.87
CA CYS A 19 -4.80 3.21 2.19
C CYS A 19 -5.15 4.41 3.07
N ARG A 20 -4.88 5.60 2.56
CA ARG A 20 -5.14 6.86 3.27
C ARG A 20 -6.50 7.41 2.89
N LYS A 21 -7.26 7.86 3.90
CA LYS A 21 -8.54 8.53 3.70
C LYS A 21 -8.33 9.92 3.08
N LYS A 22 -9.29 10.39 2.28
CA LYS A 22 -9.25 11.68 1.59
C LYS A 22 -7.99 11.86 0.74
N CYS A 23 -7.60 10.78 0.08
CA CYS A 23 -6.42 10.75 -0.78
C CYS A 23 -6.84 10.33 -2.19
N SER A 24 -6.68 11.24 -3.16
CA SER A 24 -7.07 10.95 -4.54
C SER A 24 -6.29 9.79 -5.15
N TYR A 25 -5.02 9.62 -4.78
CA TYR A 25 -4.21 8.50 -5.24
C TYR A 25 -4.70 7.16 -4.71
N SER A 26 -5.14 7.13 -3.45
CA SER A 26 -5.76 5.93 -2.88
C SER A 26 -7.04 5.56 -3.62
N GLU A 27 -7.88 6.55 -3.93
CA GLU A 27 -9.12 6.32 -4.68
C GLU A 27 -8.85 5.87 -6.11
N GLN A 28 -7.82 6.41 -6.76
CA GLN A 28 -7.40 5.95 -8.08
C GLN A 28 -6.92 4.50 -8.04
N GLY A 29 -6.20 4.10 -6.99
CA GLY A 29 -5.78 2.73 -6.79
C GLY A 29 -6.97 1.78 -6.64
N ILE A 30 -7.98 2.17 -5.87
CA ILE A 30 -9.21 1.38 -5.71
C ILE A 30 -9.91 1.23 -7.05
N SER A 31 -10.07 2.32 -7.80
CA SER A 31 -10.72 2.29 -9.11
C SER A 31 -9.98 1.37 -10.09
N LEU A 32 -8.66 1.41 -10.06
CA LEU A 32 -7.84 0.53 -10.91
C LEU A 32 -8.05 -0.94 -10.56
N MET A 33 -8.00 -1.29 -9.28
CA MET A 33 -8.22 -2.67 -8.84
C MET A 33 -9.60 -3.17 -9.24
N LEU A 34 -10.63 -2.35 -9.08
CA LEU A 34 -11.99 -2.69 -9.50
C LEU A 34 -12.07 -2.86 -11.03
N SER A 35 -11.40 -2.00 -11.80
CA SER A 35 -11.38 -2.10 -13.27
C SER A 35 -10.71 -3.39 -13.74
N LEU A 36 -9.77 -3.93 -12.96
CA LEU A 36 -9.10 -5.19 -13.24
C LEU A 36 -9.89 -6.42 -12.76
N GLY A 37 -11.04 -6.22 -12.15
CA GLY A 37 -11.93 -7.30 -11.73
C GLY A 37 -11.76 -7.76 -10.29
N TYR A 38 -10.93 -7.09 -9.49
CA TYR A 38 -10.76 -7.46 -8.08
C TYR A 38 -11.92 -6.96 -7.22
N GLU A 39 -12.38 -7.83 -6.32
CA GLU A 39 -13.21 -7.43 -5.21
C GLU A 39 -12.31 -6.81 -4.15
N VAL A 40 -12.68 -5.65 -3.58
CA VAL A 40 -11.80 -4.89 -2.71
C VAL A 40 -12.47 -4.62 -1.37
N PHE A 41 -11.80 -5.04 -0.30
CA PHE A 41 -12.10 -4.60 1.07
C PHE A 41 -11.10 -3.50 1.43
N ILE A 42 -11.59 -2.38 1.95
CA ILE A 42 -10.80 -1.16 2.11
C ILE A 42 -10.76 -0.76 3.59
N VAL A 43 -9.55 -0.57 4.10
CA VAL A 43 -9.32 0.00 5.44
C VAL A 43 -8.64 1.34 5.24
N TYR A 44 -9.37 2.42 5.49
CA TYR A 44 -8.84 3.77 5.42
C TYR A 44 -8.12 4.16 6.69
N ASN A 45 -7.03 4.85 6.53
CA ASN A 45 -6.21 5.38 7.61
C ASN A 45 -6.32 6.90 7.62
N GLU A 46 -6.69 7.47 8.76
CA GLU A 46 -6.81 8.92 8.94
C GLU A 46 -5.58 9.54 9.60
N GLY A 47 -4.87 8.77 10.43
CA GLY A 47 -3.69 9.24 11.14
C GLY A 47 -2.86 8.09 11.68
N LYS A 48 -1.67 8.45 12.21
CA LYS A 48 -0.70 7.47 12.72
C LYS A 48 -1.18 6.72 13.96
N SER A 49 -2.14 7.28 14.68
CA SER A 49 -2.68 6.69 15.91
C SER A 49 -3.88 5.78 15.67
N ASP A 50 -4.32 5.62 14.43
CA ASP A 50 -5.45 4.77 14.12
C ASP A 50 -5.18 3.32 14.50
N LYS A 51 -6.23 2.66 14.99
CA LYS A 51 -6.18 1.23 15.29
C LYS A 51 -6.76 0.42 14.13
N LEU A 52 -6.22 -0.76 13.93
CA LEU A 52 -6.80 -1.71 12.98
C LEU A 52 -8.20 -2.12 13.43
N PRO A 53 -9.15 -2.32 12.49
CA PRO A 53 -10.47 -2.86 12.83
C PRO A 53 -10.35 -4.22 13.51
N ASP A 54 -11.20 -4.48 14.53
CA ASP A 54 -11.18 -5.74 15.27
C ASP A 54 -11.56 -6.94 14.39
N ASP A 55 -12.39 -6.71 13.38
CA ASP A 55 -12.91 -7.74 12.49
C ASP A 55 -12.01 -8.01 11.27
N ILE A 56 -10.83 -7.40 11.21
CA ILE A 56 -9.96 -7.52 10.03
C ILE A 56 -9.52 -8.97 9.78
N GLY A 57 -9.34 -9.77 10.83
CA GLY A 57 -8.94 -11.16 10.72
C GLY A 57 -10.00 -12.08 10.07
N TRP A 58 -11.23 -11.60 9.90
CA TRP A 58 -12.30 -12.35 9.26
C TRP A 58 -12.37 -12.15 7.75
N VAL A 59 -11.58 -11.22 7.20
CA VAL A 59 -11.56 -10.95 5.76
C VAL A 59 -10.75 -12.04 5.07
N GLN A 60 -11.44 -12.84 4.26
CA GLN A 60 -10.77 -13.80 3.39
C GLN A 60 -10.30 -13.07 2.15
N CYS A 61 -9.00 -13.05 1.90
CA CYS A 61 -8.43 -12.32 0.76
C CYS A 61 -7.29 -13.11 0.11
N ASP A 62 -7.03 -12.79 -1.14
CA ASP A 62 -5.93 -13.35 -1.90
C ASP A 62 -4.66 -12.54 -1.74
N TYR A 63 -4.82 -11.22 -1.62
CA TYR A 63 -3.72 -10.28 -1.43
C TYR A 63 -4.07 -9.22 -0.41
N ILE A 64 -3.06 -8.78 0.33
CA ILE A 64 -3.07 -7.51 1.05
C ILE A 64 -2.21 -6.55 0.27
N ILE A 65 -2.70 -5.33 0.06
CA ILE A 65 -1.92 -4.24 -0.54
C ILE A 65 -1.99 -3.05 0.40
N CYS A 66 -0.83 -2.52 0.79
CA CYS A 66 -0.70 -1.28 1.54
C CYS A 66 -0.17 -0.20 0.62
N PHE A 67 -0.90 0.91 0.55
CA PHE A 67 -0.52 2.06 -0.26
C PHE A 67 -0.82 3.34 0.51
N ARG A 68 0.21 4.13 0.80
CA ARG A 68 0.09 5.39 1.53
C ARG A 68 -0.58 5.23 2.90
N SER A 69 -0.48 4.05 3.49
CA SER A 69 -1.06 3.76 4.80
C SER A 69 -0.03 3.93 5.91
N TRP A 70 -0.49 4.40 7.08
CA TRP A 70 0.35 4.49 8.27
C TRP A 70 0.28 3.23 9.14
N PHE A 71 -0.57 2.25 8.81
CA PHE A 71 -0.67 1.02 9.58
C PHE A 71 0.61 0.20 9.45
N ILE A 72 1.10 -0.25 10.59
CA ILE A 72 2.15 -1.27 10.67
C ILE A 72 1.42 -2.57 10.99
N LEU A 73 1.36 -3.46 10.00
CA LEU A 73 0.59 -4.69 10.13
C LEU A 73 1.33 -5.71 11.00
N PRO A 74 0.64 -6.31 12.00
CA PRO A 74 1.25 -7.39 12.77
C PRO A 74 1.37 -8.66 11.92
N LYS A 75 2.20 -9.58 12.38
CA LYS A 75 2.51 -10.82 11.67
C LYS A 75 1.25 -11.60 11.27
N HIS A 76 0.29 -11.74 12.18
CA HIS A 76 -0.92 -12.52 11.89
C HIS A 76 -1.79 -11.92 10.79
N ILE A 77 -1.69 -10.62 10.54
CA ILE A 77 -2.38 -9.97 9.42
C ILE A 77 -1.55 -10.10 8.14
N ILE A 78 -0.24 -9.92 8.20
CA ILE A 78 0.65 -10.11 7.05
C ILE A 78 0.50 -11.52 6.45
N GLU A 79 0.27 -12.51 7.29
CA GLU A 79 0.13 -13.92 6.88
C GLU A 79 -1.30 -14.30 6.49
N LEU A 80 -2.26 -13.38 6.61
CA LEU A 80 -3.68 -13.64 6.36
C LEU A 80 -4.00 -14.01 4.89
N PRO A 81 -3.46 -13.32 3.87
CA PRO A 81 -3.87 -13.57 2.49
C PRO A 81 -3.38 -14.92 1.97
N LYS A 82 -4.13 -15.44 1.00
CA LYS A 82 -3.81 -16.72 0.36
C LYS A 82 -2.46 -16.69 -0.36
N TYR A 83 -2.12 -15.55 -0.98
CA TYR A 83 -0.91 -15.42 -1.79
C TYR A 83 0.12 -14.51 -1.16
N TYR A 84 -0.10 -13.18 -1.15
CA TYR A 84 0.93 -12.24 -0.72
C TYR A 84 0.36 -11.03 -0.01
N SER A 85 1.17 -10.47 0.90
CA SER A 85 1.00 -9.12 1.44
C SER A 85 2.06 -8.23 0.80
N ILE A 86 1.62 -7.15 0.17
CA ILE A 86 2.43 -6.29 -0.69
C ILE A 86 2.38 -4.86 -0.17
N ASN A 87 3.53 -4.22 -0.10
CA ASN A 87 3.61 -2.80 0.21
C ASN A 87 4.12 -2.03 -1.01
N LEU A 88 3.43 -0.93 -1.32
CA LEU A 88 3.87 0.04 -2.31
C LEU A 88 4.55 1.18 -1.56
N HIS A 89 5.86 1.09 -1.45
CA HIS A 89 6.69 2.05 -0.73
C HIS A 89 7.04 3.24 -1.65
N PRO A 90 6.65 4.48 -1.30
CA PRO A 90 6.92 5.66 -2.14
C PRO A 90 8.37 6.13 -2.02
N GLY A 91 9.31 5.27 -2.35
CA GLY A 91 10.73 5.58 -2.28
C GLY A 91 11.59 4.43 -2.76
N PRO A 92 12.87 4.69 -3.05
CA PRO A 92 13.81 3.63 -3.34
C PRO A 92 14.13 2.81 -2.08
N PRO A 93 14.66 1.58 -2.23
CA PRO A 93 14.95 0.72 -1.07
C PRO A 93 15.90 1.32 -0.03
N ASN A 94 16.74 2.28 -0.42
CA ASN A 94 17.67 2.96 0.47
C ASN A 94 17.04 4.11 1.28
N TYR A 95 15.75 4.39 1.07
CA TYR A 95 15.00 5.39 1.85
C TYR A 95 13.75 4.75 2.46
N PRO A 96 13.90 3.78 3.38
CA PRO A 96 12.74 3.13 3.99
C PRO A 96 12.02 4.06 4.96
N GLY A 97 10.71 3.82 5.15
CA GLY A 97 9.90 4.55 6.11
C GLY A 97 9.20 5.77 5.51
N SER A 98 8.60 6.59 6.39
CA SER A 98 7.91 7.81 5.99
C SER A 98 8.88 8.96 5.76
N GLY A 99 8.50 9.93 4.93
CA GLY A 99 9.32 11.10 4.64
C GLY A 99 10.41 10.91 3.61
N CYS A 100 10.49 9.75 2.98
CA CYS A 100 11.53 9.42 2.01
C CYS A 100 11.58 10.38 0.81
N ILE A 101 10.44 10.90 0.36
CA ILE A 101 10.40 11.90 -0.72
C ILE A 101 11.12 13.19 -0.29
N ASN A 102 10.85 13.65 0.92
CA ASN A 102 11.48 14.85 1.45
C ASN A 102 12.99 14.67 1.61
N PHE A 103 13.44 13.51 2.09
CA PHE A 103 14.86 13.21 2.18
C PHE A 103 15.52 13.18 0.80
N SER A 104 14.87 12.60 -0.18
CA SER A 104 15.38 12.54 -1.55
C SER A 104 15.57 13.96 -2.13
N LEU A 105 14.59 14.83 -1.97
CA LEU A 105 14.66 16.23 -2.41
C LEU A 105 15.75 17.01 -1.67
N TYR A 106 15.86 16.78 -0.37
CA TYR A 106 16.88 17.43 0.47
C TYR A 106 18.29 17.02 0.06
N ASN A 107 18.51 15.76 -0.31
CA ASN A 107 19.79 15.24 -0.73
C ASN A 107 20.10 15.51 -2.21
N ASP A 108 19.27 16.30 -2.89
CA ASP A 108 19.44 16.66 -4.30
C ASP A 108 19.50 15.44 -5.23
N GLU A 109 18.71 14.43 -4.91
CA GLU A 109 18.59 13.24 -5.76
C GLU A 109 17.93 13.58 -7.10
N LYS A 110 18.45 13.00 -8.19
CA LYS A 110 17.93 13.23 -9.54
C LYS A 110 16.77 12.34 -9.89
N GLU A 111 16.67 11.21 -9.23
CA GLU A 111 15.61 10.23 -9.44
C GLU A 111 15.00 9.81 -8.13
N PHE A 112 13.72 9.54 -8.17
CA PHE A 112 12.96 8.95 -7.07
C PHE A 112 12.17 7.76 -7.61
N GLY A 113 11.83 6.81 -6.74
CA GLY A 113 11.16 5.61 -7.19
C GLY A 113 10.03 5.16 -6.31
N VAL A 114 9.30 4.18 -6.80
CA VAL A 114 8.31 3.43 -6.04
C VAL A 114 8.77 1.98 -6.01
N THR A 115 8.94 1.46 -4.81
CA THR A 115 9.32 0.08 -4.58
C THR A 115 8.10 -0.75 -4.20
N THR A 116 7.85 -1.81 -4.94
CA THR A 116 6.84 -2.81 -4.58
C THR A 116 7.57 -3.99 -3.96
N HIS A 117 7.25 -4.32 -2.72
CA HIS A 117 7.91 -5.43 -2.03
C HIS A 117 6.92 -6.25 -1.20
N LEU A 118 7.31 -7.49 -0.92
CA LEU A 118 6.58 -8.34 0.01
C LEU A 118 6.75 -7.78 1.43
N MET A 119 5.68 -7.83 2.21
CA MET A 119 5.70 -7.33 3.57
C MET A 119 6.32 -8.37 4.51
N GLU A 120 7.10 -7.86 5.44
CA GLU A 120 7.63 -8.58 6.59
C GLU A 120 7.34 -7.78 7.86
N VAL A 121 7.55 -8.39 9.03
CA VAL A 121 7.33 -7.73 10.32
C VAL A 121 8.19 -6.48 10.45
N LYS A 122 9.41 -6.49 9.90
CA LYS A 122 10.24 -5.29 9.81
C LYS A 122 9.78 -4.45 8.62
N VAL A 123 9.36 -3.21 8.91
CA VAL A 123 8.77 -2.30 7.90
C VAL A 123 9.74 -2.04 6.74
N ASP A 124 9.20 -2.10 5.53
CA ASP A 124 9.91 -1.79 4.26
C ASP A 124 11.18 -2.59 4.03
N SER A 125 11.27 -3.80 4.57
CA SER A 125 12.45 -4.65 4.46
C SER A 125 12.22 -5.98 3.73
N GLY A 126 11.01 -6.23 3.24
CA GLY A 126 10.69 -7.48 2.55
C GLY A 126 11.32 -7.58 1.17
N LYS A 127 11.14 -8.74 0.54
CA LYS A 127 11.65 -8.99 -0.81
C LYS A 127 11.07 -8.01 -1.81
N ILE A 128 11.92 -7.36 -2.60
CA ILE A 128 11.51 -6.43 -3.66
C ILE A 128 10.91 -7.21 -4.83
N ILE A 129 9.69 -6.84 -5.25
CA ILE A 129 9.02 -7.41 -6.41
C ILE A 129 9.30 -6.54 -7.63
N ASN A 130 9.20 -5.23 -7.46
CA ASN A 130 9.35 -4.26 -8.54
C ASN A 130 9.88 -2.94 -8.00
N TYR A 131 10.60 -2.22 -8.84
CA TYR A 131 11.09 -0.89 -8.54
C TYR A 131 11.02 -0.04 -9.79
N GLU A 132 10.31 1.07 -9.73
CA GLU A 132 10.19 2.02 -10.83
C GLU A 132 10.69 3.39 -10.39
N THR A 133 11.47 4.03 -11.26
CA THR A 133 12.02 5.36 -11.00
C THR A 133 11.36 6.42 -11.86
N PHE A 134 11.40 7.64 -11.39
CA PHE A 134 10.99 8.82 -12.14
C PHE A 134 11.90 10.01 -11.79
N PRO A 135 12.09 10.99 -12.71
CA PRO A 135 12.94 12.13 -12.41
C PRO A 135 12.36 13.00 -11.30
N VAL A 136 13.22 13.52 -10.43
CA VAL A 136 12.86 14.49 -9.42
C VAL A 136 13.13 15.89 -9.99
N LEU A 137 12.08 16.68 -10.16
CA LEU A 137 12.19 18.05 -10.63
C LEU A 137 12.39 19.01 -9.46
N LYS A 138 13.14 20.11 -9.68
CA LYS A 138 13.45 21.07 -8.61
C LYS A 138 12.23 21.64 -7.90
N ASN A 139 11.10 21.77 -8.59
CA ASN A 139 9.89 22.37 -8.06
C ASN A 139 8.87 21.36 -7.53
N GLN A 140 9.22 20.09 -7.46
CA GLN A 140 8.39 19.06 -6.84
C GLN A 140 8.48 19.14 -5.32
N SER A 141 7.34 19.12 -4.68
CA SER A 141 7.25 19.17 -3.22
C SER A 141 6.56 17.93 -2.66
#